data_1c78056b6b0cfbdf9a7c5966b606e111
#
_entry.id   1c78056b6b0cfbdf9a7c5966b606e111
#
_cell.length_a   1.000
_cell.length_b   1.000
_cell.length_c   1.000
_cell.angle_alpha   90.00
_cell.angle_beta   90.00
_cell.angle_gamma   90.00
#
_symmetry.space_group_name_H-M   'P 1'
#
loop_
_entity.id
_entity.type
_entity.pdbx_description
1 polymer ?
#
loop_
_entity_poly.entity_id
_entity_poly.type
_entity_poly.pdbx_seq_one_letter_code
_entity_poly.pdbx_strand_id
1 'polypeptide(L)'
;MKRRVRAVAVLAALLLVALPTAALAKTEIHLWHAMGGQLGETVNELVKQFNQSQADFEVKPLNKGTYPEVLTGAIAAYRQKNPPHIVQVFDVGTQTMLLSGAIHPIFQLMKEQEIKVDWNDFIKPVTGYYSKDGNLYSMPFNSSSPILYYSKEAFKKAGLADKPPATWKDVGEFSKKIIAAGGAKCGFTTSWPSWTMLENTFPWHDQSFATNQNGYTGLDTKLLINGEFGVKHIGQLAAWQKDGVYSYGGRMGQPDPKFINGDCAMLIQSSAVIGGFKKSLKFAWGTGPLPHWGPPYKKQNAVVGGATLWVMKGQKPADYKGVAQFMKFIAEPHQQMWWHVTTGYLPITQTAIKNLEAGYHFKKNPEQWTALGQLSGKPTANSQGHRLGNFAQIREAIEGEMENVFAGKKTAREGLDAAVAKGNDILKEFAAANKP
;
A
#
# COMPACT_ATOMS: atom_id res chain seq x y z
N MET A 1 62.63 31.93 -74.39
CA MET A 1 62.09 30.60 -74.19
C MET A 1 61.71 30.46 -72.70
N LYS A 2 60.44 30.60 -72.38
CA LYS A 2 59.95 30.51 -70.96
C LYS A 2 59.09 29.23 -70.82
N ARG A 3 59.59 28.24 -70.07
CA ARG A 3 58.84 26.99 -69.70
C ARG A 3 57.88 27.30 -68.52
N ARG A 4 56.59 27.14 -68.76
CA ARG A 4 55.58 27.19 -67.70
C ARG A 4 55.46 25.78 -67.03
N VAL A 5 55.69 25.71 -65.73
CA VAL A 5 55.43 24.54 -64.93
C VAL A 5 54.00 24.65 -64.43
N ARG A 6 53.15 23.68 -64.77
CA ARG A 6 51.78 23.54 -64.20
C ARG A 6 51.84 22.70 -62.90
N ALA A 7 51.51 23.30 -61.79
CA ALA A 7 51.27 22.59 -60.55
C ALA A 7 49.83 22.02 -60.58
N VAL A 8 49.71 20.68 -60.43
CA VAL A 8 48.43 20.02 -60.25
C VAL A 8 48.23 19.90 -58.78
N ALA A 9 47.25 20.62 -58.17
CA ALA A 9 46.82 20.46 -56.79
C ALA A 9 45.80 19.32 -56.73
N VAL A 10 46.13 18.22 -56.09
CA VAL A 10 45.23 17.12 -55.77
C VAL A 10 44.49 17.47 -54.48
N LEU A 11 43.21 17.84 -54.54
CA LEU A 11 42.34 18.01 -53.40
C LEU A 11 41.85 16.63 -52.99
N ALA A 12 42.39 16.06 -51.90
CA ALA A 12 41.85 14.87 -51.24
C ALA A 12 40.67 15.29 -50.38
N ALA A 13 39.45 15.11 -50.86
CA ALA A 13 38.23 15.26 -50.07
C ALA A 13 38.08 14.04 -49.11
N LEU A 14 38.37 14.23 -47.83
CA LEU A 14 38.00 13.28 -46.77
C LEU A 14 36.47 13.29 -46.61
N LEU A 15 35.78 12.30 -47.20
CA LEU A 15 34.40 11.99 -46.86
C LEU A 15 34.41 11.34 -45.50
N LEU A 16 34.08 12.10 -44.43
CA LEU A 16 33.66 11.54 -43.15
C LEU A 16 32.29 10.87 -43.37
N VAL A 17 32.31 9.57 -43.56
CA VAL A 17 31.08 8.73 -43.49
C VAL A 17 30.66 8.70 -42.01
N ALA A 18 29.73 9.58 -41.63
CA ALA A 18 29.01 9.47 -40.37
C ALA A 18 28.14 8.20 -40.46
N LEU A 19 28.68 7.09 -39.96
CA LEU A 19 27.87 5.88 -39.75
C LEU A 19 26.74 6.27 -38.78
N PRO A 20 25.47 6.06 -39.14
CA PRO A 20 24.40 6.24 -38.19
C PRO A 20 24.65 5.26 -37.07
N THR A 21 24.95 5.75 -35.87
CA THR A 21 24.88 4.94 -34.67
C THR A 21 23.44 4.47 -34.57
N ALA A 22 23.17 3.25 -34.98
CA ALA A 22 21.90 2.61 -34.70
C ALA A 22 21.70 2.71 -33.21
N ALA A 23 20.82 3.58 -32.74
CA ALA A 23 20.40 3.59 -31.37
C ALA A 23 19.84 2.20 -31.07
N LEU A 24 20.55 1.40 -30.27
CA LEU A 24 20.07 0.11 -29.82
C LEU A 24 18.72 0.35 -29.15
N ALA A 25 17.70 -0.36 -29.60
CA ALA A 25 16.38 -0.26 -28.97
C ALA A 25 16.51 -0.64 -27.49
N LYS A 26 15.94 0.21 -26.62
CA LYS A 26 15.94 -0.05 -25.17
C LYS A 26 15.26 -1.39 -24.88
N THR A 27 15.79 -2.12 -23.90
CA THR A 27 15.12 -3.32 -23.39
C THR A 27 13.85 -2.92 -22.64
N GLU A 28 12.70 -3.43 -23.07
CA GLU A 28 11.41 -3.11 -22.45
C GLU A 28 11.16 -3.95 -21.20
N ILE A 29 10.74 -3.30 -20.11
CA ILE A 29 10.41 -3.89 -18.81
C ILE A 29 8.94 -3.62 -18.49
N HIS A 30 8.11 -4.63 -18.52
CA HIS A 30 6.67 -4.49 -18.25
C HIS A 30 6.39 -4.48 -16.75
N LEU A 31 5.78 -3.42 -16.24
CA LEU A 31 5.29 -3.24 -14.88
C LEU A 31 3.76 -3.27 -14.85
N TRP A 32 3.17 -4.29 -14.25
CA TRP A 32 1.72 -4.33 -14.00
C TRP A 32 1.38 -3.76 -12.63
N HIS A 33 0.43 -2.82 -12.57
CA HIS A 33 0.04 -2.14 -11.34
C HIS A 33 -1.47 -1.87 -11.27
N ALA A 34 -1.95 -1.56 -10.04
CA ALA A 34 -3.35 -1.26 -9.71
C ALA A 34 -3.59 0.23 -9.39
N MET A 35 -2.63 1.11 -9.69
CA MET A 35 -2.74 2.52 -9.32
C MET A 35 -3.58 3.26 -10.36
N GLY A 36 -4.74 3.78 -9.93
CA GLY A 36 -5.63 4.59 -10.77
C GLY A 36 -5.61 6.08 -10.41
N GLY A 37 -6.26 6.90 -11.21
CA GLY A 37 -6.38 8.35 -11.00
C GLY A 37 -5.03 9.02 -10.76
N GLN A 38 -4.98 9.96 -9.81
CA GLN A 38 -3.76 10.70 -9.50
C GLN A 38 -2.57 9.80 -9.12
N LEU A 39 -2.80 8.68 -8.42
CA LEU A 39 -1.72 7.75 -8.07
C LEU A 39 -1.15 7.07 -9.31
N GLY A 40 -1.99 6.75 -10.30
CA GLY A 40 -1.56 6.23 -11.59
C GLY A 40 -0.70 7.23 -12.38
N GLU A 41 -1.10 8.50 -12.40
CA GLU A 41 -0.30 9.58 -12.99
C GLU A 41 1.06 9.71 -12.29
N THR A 42 1.09 9.56 -10.95
CA THR A 42 2.35 9.62 -10.19
C THR A 42 3.24 8.41 -10.49
N VAL A 43 2.70 7.21 -10.72
CA VAL A 43 3.47 6.05 -11.21
C VAL A 43 4.06 6.33 -12.59
N ASN A 44 3.28 6.88 -13.50
CA ASN A 44 3.75 7.23 -14.84
C ASN A 44 4.90 8.25 -14.78
N GLU A 45 4.82 9.25 -13.91
CA GLU A 45 5.89 10.23 -13.72
C GLU A 45 7.15 9.60 -13.11
N LEU A 46 7.02 8.71 -12.10
CA LEU A 46 8.14 7.96 -11.52
C LEU A 46 8.87 7.13 -12.59
N VAL A 47 8.11 6.40 -13.40
CA VAL A 47 8.64 5.58 -14.49
C VAL A 47 9.31 6.46 -15.57
N LYS A 48 8.72 7.59 -15.90
CA LYS A 48 9.32 8.56 -16.85
C LYS A 48 10.66 9.07 -16.33
N GLN A 49 10.78 9.41 -15.04
CA GLN A 49 12.05 9.82 -14.43
C GLN A 49 13.12 8.72 -14.57
N PHE A 50 12.78 7.45 -14.31
CA PHE A 50 13.68 6.33 -14.54
C PHE A 50 14.08 6.20 -16.01
N ASN A 51 13.12 6.22 -16.93
CA ASN A 51 13.36 6.06 -18.36
C ASN A 51 14.23 7.19 -18.94
N GLN A 52 14.21 8.38 -18.33
CA GLN A 52 15.04 9.52 -18.70
C GLN A 52 16.43 9.50 -18.05
N SER A 53 16.61 8.80 -16.95
CA SER A 53 17.87 8.75 -16.19
C SER A 53 18.94 7.85 -16.84
N GLN A 54 18.57 7.02 -17.80
CA GLN A 54 19.46 6.07 -18.48
C GLN A 54 18.98 5.74 -19.91
N ALA A 55 19.84 5.11 -20.73
CA ALA A 55 19.59 4.86 -22.15
C ALA A 55 19.23 3.40 -22.48
N ASP A 56 19.48 2.45 -21.58
CA ASP A 56 19.49 1.01 -21.88
C ASP A 56 18.12 0.35 -21.74
N PHE A 57 17.26 0.85 -20.84
CA PHE A 57 16.00 0.22 -20.46
C PHE A 57 14.81 1.18 -20.61
N GLU A 58 13.64 0.62 -20.88
CA GLU A 58 12.38 1.35 -20.85
C GLU A 58 11.35 0.59 -20.03
N VAL A 59 10.98 1.09 -18.88
CA VAL A 59 9.86 0.54 -18.09
C VAL A 59 8.54 0.99 -18.73
N LYS A 60 7.65 0.03 -18.97
CA LYS A 60 6.29 0.24 -19.49
C LYS A 60 5.27 -0.03 -18.37
N PRO A 61 4.74 0.99 -17.70
CA PRO A 61 3.71 0.79 -16.70
C PRO A 61 2.39 0.49 -17.37
N LEU A 62 1.68 -0.52 -16.85
CA LEU A 62 0.38 -0.93 -17.33
C LEU A 62 -0.58 -1.11 -16.15
N ASN A 63 -1.58 -0.24 -16.08
CA ASN A 63 -2.67 -0.41 -15.12
C ASN A 63 -3.52 -1.62 -15.53
N LYS A 64 -3.70 -2.56 -14.62
CA LYS A 64 -4.46 -3.81 -14.81
C LYS A 64 -5.72 -3.85 -13.95
N GLY A 65 -6.25 -2.68 -13.55
CA GLY A 65 -7.44 -2.57 -12.73
C GLY A 65 -7.15 -2.49 -11.23
N THR A 66 -7.89 -3.23 -10.44
CA THR A 66 -7.77 -3.28 -8.98
C THR A 66 -6.66 -4.23 -8.52
N TYR A 67 -6.26 -4.17 -7.25
CA TYR A 67 -5.26 -5.10 -6.69
C TYR A 67 -5.63 -6.59 -6.86
N PRO A 68 -6.88 -7.04 -6.61
CA PRO A 68 -7.28 -8.42 -6.91
C PRO A 68 -7.13 -8.79 -8.37
N GLU A 69 -7.50 -7.89 -9.30
CA GLU A 69 -7.37 -8.11 -10.74
C GLU A 69 -5.91 -8.24 -11.18
N VAL A 70 -5.01 -7.37 -10.65
CA VAL A 70 -3.57 -7.47 -10.92
C VAL A 70 -3.02 -8.81 -10.45
N LEU A 71 -3.33 -9.23 -9.22
CA LEU A 71 -2.86 -10.51 -8.66
C LEU A 71 -3.38 -11.69 -9.48
N THR A 72 -4.68 -11.72 -9.76
CA THR A 72 -5.30 -12.81 -10.54
C THR A 72 -4.76 -12.86 -11.96
N GLY A 73 -4.62 -11.70 -12.60
CA GLY A 73 -4.05 -11.57 -13.94
C GLY A 73 -2.59 -12.04 -13.99
N ALA A 74 -1.78 -11.72 -12.98
CA ALA A 74 -0.37 -12.15 -12.91
C ALA A 74 -0.25 -13.67 -12.74
N ILE A 75 -1.11 -14.29 -11.91
CA ILE A 75 -1.17 -15.75 -11.74
C ILE A 75 -1.55 -16.41 -13.09
N ALA A 76 -2.55 -15.88 -13.77
CA ALA A 76 -2.97 -16.41 -15.08
C ALA A 76 -1.85 -16.29 -16.13
N ALA A 77 -1.20 -15.12 -16.21
CA ALA A 77 -0.10 -14.88 -17.15
C ALA A 77 1.12 -15.80 -16.88
N TYR A 78 1.43 -16.01 -15.60
CA TYR A 78 2.51 -16.96 -15.24
C TYR A 78 2.19 -18.39 -15.68
N ARG A 79 0.97 -18.86 -15.47
CA ARG A 79 0.52 -20.19 -15.93
C ARG A 79 0.59 -20.33 -17.46
N GLN A 80 0.35 -19.24 -18.18
CA GLN A 80 0.47 -19.15 -19.65
C GLN A 80 1.92 -18.98 -20.12
N LYS A 81 2.91 -18.97 -19.22
CA LYS A 81 4.35 -18.74 -19.50
C LYS A 81 4.63 -17.37 -20.15
N ASN A 82 3.80 -16.38 -19.88
CA ASN A 82 3.94 -15.00 -20.37
C ASN A 82 3.68 -13.97 -19.25
N PRO A 83 4.38 -14.06 -18.10
CA PRO A 83 4.21 -13.09 -17.01
C PRO A 83 4.84 -11.73 -17.35
N PRO A 84 4.38 -10.62 -16.73
CA PRO A 84 5.13 -9.37 -16.74
C PRO A 84 6.48 -9.53 -16.04
N HIS A 85 7.39 -8.58 -16.22
CA HIS A 85 8.66 -8.56 -15.51
C HIS A 85 8.47 -8.25 -14.03
N ILE A 86 7.61 -7.26 -13.76
CA ILE A 86 7.30 -6.74 -12.43
C ILE A 86 5.79 -6.72 -12.24
N VAL A 87 5.33 -7.17 -11.09
CA VAL A 87 3.92 -7.09 -10.69
C VAL A 87 3.79 -6.41 -9.32
N GLN A 88 2.90 -5.44 -9.23
CA GLN A 88 2.50 -4.84 -7.97
C GLN A 88 1.47 -5.75 -7.29
N VAL A 89 1.82 -6.28 -6.12
CA VAL A 89 0.90 -7.12 -5.33
C VAL A 89 0.71 -6.49 -3.96
N PHE A 90 -0.57 -6.34 -3.58
CA PHE A 90 -0.94 -5.78 -2.30
C PHE A 90 -0.63 -6.72 -1.13
N ASP A 91 -0.66 -6.17 0.08
CA ASP A 91 -0.26 -6.82 1.33
C ASP A 91 -0.83 -8.24 1.48
N VAL A 92 -2.12 -8.44 1.27
CA VAL A 92 -2.78 -9.75 1.42
C VAL A 92 -2.36 -10.80 0.38
N GLY A 93 -1.69 -10.41 -0.69
CA GLY A 93 -1.12 -11.33 -1.67
C GLY A 93 0.22 -11.94 -1.25
N THR A 94 0.85 -11.45 -0.17
CA THR A 94 2.23 -11.79 0.19
C THR A 94 2.46 -13.29 0.36
N GLN A 95 1.64 -13.97 1.17
CA GLN A 95 1.84 -15.42 1.41
C GLN A 95 1.63 -16.25 0.14
N THR A 96 0.66 -15.89 -0.67
CA THR A 96 0.41 -16.52 -1.98
C THR A 96 1.63 -16.38 -2.90
N MET A 97 2.22 -15.18 -2.98
CA MET A 97 3.41 -14.94 -3.79
C MET A 97 4.63 -15.71 -3.28
N LEU A 98 4.86 -15.71 -1.95
CA LEU A 98 6.00 -16.42 -1.35
C LEU A 98 6.01 -17.93 -1.64
N LEU A 99 4.84 -18.56 -1.78
CA LEU A 99 4.71 -19.99 -2.00
C LEU A 99 4.39 -20.34 -3.48
N SER A 100 4.20 -19.36 -4.33
CA SER A 100 3.81 -19.57 -5.75
C SER A 100 4.86 -20.27 -6.60
N GLY A 101 6.14 -20.25 -6.19
CA GLY A 101 7.26 -20.67 -7.04
C GLY A 101 7.53 -19.75 -8.25
N ALA A 102 6.69 -18.74 -8.49
CA ALA A 102 6.67 -17.89 -9.67
C ALA A 102 7.58 -16.64 -9.57
N ILE A 103 8.13 -16.35 -8.39
CA ILE A 103 8.86 -15.13 -8.12
C ILE A 103 10.37 -15.34 -8.15
N HIS A 104 11.10 -14.30 -8.56
CA HIS A 104 12.53 -14.16 -8.34
C HIS A 104 12.72 -13.22 -7.14
N PRO A 105 13.20 -13.73 -5.96
CA PRO A 105 13.34 -12.89 -4.77
C PRO A 105 14.24 -11.68 -5.00
N ILE A 106 13.80 -10.50 -4.56
CA ILE A 106 14.53 -9.26 -4.84
C ILE A 106 15.95 -9.25 -4.26
N PHE A 107 16.16 -9.85 -3.09
CA PHE A 107 17.50 -9.93 -2.48
C PHE A 107 18.46 -10.78 -3.33
N GLN A 108 17.97 -11.85 -3.99
CA GLN A 108 18.74 -12.68 -4.89
C GLN A 108 19.04 -11.93 -6.18
N LEU A 109 18.03 -11.32 -6.80
CA LEU A 109 18.19 -10.54 -8.02
C LEU A 109 19.25 -9.44 -7.85
N MET A 110 19.19 -8.66 -6.78
CA MET A 110 20.15 -7.60 -6.53
C MET A 110 21.58 -8.13 -6.37
N LYS A 111 21.74 -9.28 -5.70
CA LYS A 111 23.03 -9.96 -5.57
C LYS A 111 23.56 -10.46 -6.91
N GLU A 112 22.73 -11.10 -7.72
CA GLU A 112 23.09 -11.63 -9.05
C GLU A 112 23.46 -10.53 -10.04
N GLN A 113 22.82 -9.36 -9.91
CA GLN A 113 23.13 -8.18 -10.74
C GLN A 113 24.22 -7.28 -10.13
N GLU A 114 24.89 -7.71 -9.04
CA GLU A 114 25.95 -6.99 -8.33
C GLU A 114 25.54 -5.58 -7.88
N ILE A 115 24.22 -5.36 -7.68
CA ILE A 115 23.66 -4.09 -7.21
C ILE A 115 23.63 -4.09 -5.69
N LYS A 116 24.39 -3.18 -5.09
CA LYS A 116 24.42 -3.01 -3.63
C LYS A 116 23.17 -2.27 -3.15
N VAL A 117 22.47 -2.88 -2.18
CA VAL A 117 21.33 -2.29 -1.46
C VAL A 117 21.59 -2.45 0.03
N ASP A 118 21.49 -1.36 0.78
CA ASP A 118 21.51 -1.43 2.24
C ASP A 118 20.12 -1.82 2.77
N TRP A 119 19.89 -3.12 2.92
CA TRP A 119 18.62 -3.65 3.44
C TRP A 119 18.34 -3.23 4.89
N ASN A 120 19.37 -2.79 5.66
CA ASN A 120 19.19 -2.31 7.03
C ASN A 120 18.64 -0.89 7.09
N ASP A 121 18.75 -0.12 6.00
CA ASP A 121 18.14 1.21 5.91
C ASP A 121 16.60 1.15 5.78
N PHE A 122 16.05 0.02 5.37
CA PHE A 122 14.60 -0.14 5.26
C PHE A 122 13.92 -0.22 6.64
N ILE A 123 12.77 0.44 6.79
CA ILE A 123 12.03 0.46 8.05
C ILE A 123 11.44 -0.92 8.39
N LYS A 124 11.64 -1.36 9.62
CA LYS A 124 11.29 -2.71 10.08
C LYS A 124 9.80 -3.07 9.90
N PRO A 125 8.81 -2.19 10.19
CA PRO A 125 7.40 -2.51 9.98
C PRO A 125 7.07 -2.87 8.53
N VAL A 126 7.77 -2.30 7.55
CA VAL A 126 7.59 -2.60 6.13
C VAL A 126 8.31 -3.89 5.76
N THR A 127 9.60 -4.02 6.10
CA THR A 127 10.36 -5.22 5.74
C THR A 127 9.87 -6.47 6.46
N GLY A 128 9.43 -6.37 7.71
CA GLY A 128 8.87 -7.49 8.49
C GLY A 128 7.67 -8.15 7.80
N TYR A 129 6.87 -7.36 7.10
CA TYR A 129 5.71 -7.89 6.35
C TYR A 129 6.15 -8.70 5.12
N TYR A 130 7.21 -8.30 4.41
CA TYR A 130 7.58 -8.84 3.10
C TYR A 130 8.87 -9.68 3.09
N SER A 131 9.45 -9.92 4.28
CA SER A 131 10.64 -10.77 4.43
C SER A 131 10.29 -12.19 4.85
N LYS A 132 11.07 -13.16 4.39
CA LYS A 132 11.05 -14.54 4.84
C LYS A 132 12.49 -14.97 5.11
N ASP A 133 12.72 -15.70 6.21
CA ASP A 133 14.05 -16.18 6.62
C ASP A 133 15.11 -15.06 6.64
N GLY A 134 14.70 -13.86 7.15
CA GLY A 134 15.56 -12.68 7.25
C GLY A 134 15.81 -11.92 5.93
N ASN A 135 15.31 -12.39 4.80
CA ASN A 135 15.54 -11.80 3.49
C ASN A 135 14.26 -11.16 2.92
N LEU A 136 14.41 -10.03 2.24
CA LEU A 136 13.32 -9.33 1.58
C LEU A 136 13.02 -9.97 0.22
N TYR A 137 11.77 -10.37 -0.03
CA TYR A 137 11.37 -11.09 -1.23
C TYR A 137 10.78 -10.20 -2.32
N SER A 138 10.25 -9.06 -1.98
CA SER A 138 9.72 -8.05 -2.90
C SER A 138 10.20 -6.66 -2.51
N MET A 139 10.29 -5.73 -3.48
CA MET A 139 10.68 -4.37 -3.22
C MET A 139 9.48 -3.58 -2.65
N PRO A 140 9.55 -3.05 -1.42
CA PRO A 140 8.54 -2.15 -0.89
C PRO A 140 8.34 -0.96 -1.84
N PHE A 141 7.08 -0.58 -2.08
CA PHE A 141 6.78 0.47 -3.06
C PHE A 141 5.80 1.50 -2.49
N ASN A 142 4.55 1.12 -2.33
CA ASN A 142 3.50 2.03 -1.91
C ASN A 142 2.91 1.58 -0.57
N SER A 143 3.76 1.55 0.45
CA SER A 143 3.36 1.21 1.81
C SER A 143 2.60 2.35 2.47
N SER A 144 1.53 2.04 3.20
CA SER A 144 0.70 3.00 3.91
C SER A 144 0.26 2.47 5.27
N SER A 145 -0.33 3.35 6.09
CA SER A 145 -1.02 2.98 7.33
C SER A 145 -2.40 3.65 7.32
N PRO A 146 -3.44 3.01 7.86
CA PRO A 146 -4.74 3.66 7.98
C PRO A 146 -4.67 4.75 9.05
N ILE A 147 -5.22 5.92 8.75
CA ILE A 147 -5.29 7.05 9.68
C ILE A 147 -6.70 7.65 9.66
N LEU A 148 -7.03 8.40 10.70
CA LEU A 148 -8.27 9.15 10.76
C LEU A 148 -8.06 10.55 10.15
N TYR A 149 -8.95 10.94 9.25
CA TYR A 149 -9.10 12.29 8.71
C TYR A 149 -10.31 12.97 9.33
N TYR A 150 -10.27 14.28 9.57
CA TYR A 150 -11.42 15.03 10.09
C TYR A 150 -11.52 16.42 9.49
N SER A 151 -12.76 16.90 9.34
CA SER A 151 -13.07 18.26 8.90
C SER A 151 -12.98 19.21 10.08
N LYS A 152 -12.03 20.16 10.04
CA LYS A 152 -11.89 21.21 11.07
C LYS A 152 -13.11 22.12 11.11
N GLU A 153 -13.77 22.35 9.98
CA GLU A 153 -14.96 23.17 9.88
C GLU A 153 -16.16 22.51 10.58
N ALA A 154 -16.37 21.19 10.36
CA ALA A 154 -17.42 20.44 11.04
C ALA A 154 -17.19 20.39 12.57
N PHE A 155 -15.92 20.23 13.00
CA PHE A 155 -15.54 20.27 14.41
C PHE A 155 -15.81 21.65 15.01
N LYS A 156 -15.38 22.72 14.37
CA LYS A 156 -15.63 24.11 14.81
C LYS A 156 -17.12 24.39 14.94
N LYS A 157 -17.93 23.97 13.98
CA LYS A 157 -19.39 24.16 14.01
C LYS A 157 -20.05 23.44 15.19
N ALA A 158 -19.48 22.31 15.61
CA ALA A 158 -19.93 21.53 16.77
C ALA A 158 -19.32 21.98 18.11
N GLY A 159 -18.53 23.07 18.13
CA GLY A 159 -17.84 23.56 19.34
C GLY A 159 -16.74 22.61 19.85
N LEU A 160 -16.20 21.73 18.96
CA LEU A 160 -15.13 20.83 19.29
C LEU A 160 -13.76 21.46 19.04
N ALA A 161 -12.77 21.10 19.85
CA ALA A 161 -11.39 21.53 19.65
C ALA A 161 -10.83 20.99 18.33
N ASP A 162 -9.87 21.69 17.73
CA ASP A 162 -9.12 21.24 16.53
C ASP A 162 -8.14 20.13 16.91
N LYS A 163 -8.68 18.98 17.32
CA LYS A 163 -7.93 17.76 17.68
C LYS A 163 -8.70 16.52 17.25
N PRO A 164 -8.04 15.51 16.66
CA PRO A 164 -8.69 14.26 16.30
C PRO A 164 -9.17 13.52 17.54
N PRO A 165 -10.27 12.73 17.46
CA PRO A 165 -10.68 11.85 18.54
C PRO A 165 -9.60 10.79 18.81
N ALA A 166 -9.26 10.57 20.07
CA ALA A 166 -8.24 9.59 20.46
C ALA A 166 -8.83 8.19 20.67
N THR A 167 -10.10 8.11 21.03
CA THR A 167 -10.78 6.86 21.35
C THR A 167 -12.01 6.65 20.49
N TRP A 168 -12.43 5.38 20.34
CA TRP A 168 -13.71 5.07 19.70
C TRP A 168 -14.91 5.70 20.42
N LYS A 169 -14.81 5.87 21.73
CA LYS A 169 -15.81 6.62 22.50
C LYS A 169 -15.89 8.07 22.04
N ASP A 170 -14.73 8.73 21.90
CA ASP A 170 -14.67 10.11 21.40
C ASP A 170 -15.23 10.19 19.96
N VAL A 171 -14.93 9.22 19.09
CA VAL A 171 -15.50 9.16 17.72
C VAL A 171 -17.03 9.20 17.79
N GLY A 172 -17.64 8.37 18.63
CA GLY A 172 -19.09 8.34 18.80
C GLY A 172 -19.66 9.64 19.36
N GLU A 173 -19.04 10.21 20.40
CA GLU A 173 -19.49 11.45 21.05
C GLU A 173 -19.32 12.67 20.12
N PHE A 174 -18.16 12.80 19.45
CA PHE A 174 -17.92 13.90 18.51
C PHE A 174 -18.86 13.81 17.31
N SER A 175 -19.08 12.62 16.78
CA SER A 175 -20.03 12.38 15.69
C SER A 175 -21.42 12.87 16.02
N LYS A 176 -21.95 12.51 17.19
CA LYS A 176 -23.29 12.96 17.65
C LYS A 176 -23.38 14.46 17.78
N LYS A 177 -22.36 15.10 18.36
CA LYS A 177 -22.29 16.58 18.48
C LYS A 177 -22.25 17.26 17.10
N ILE A 178 -21.45 16.73 16.17
CA ILE A 178 -21.32 17.25 14.80
C ILE A 178 -22.65 17.16 14.06
N ILE A 179 -23.31 16.02 14.13
CA ILE A 179 -24.62 15.81 13.47
C ILE A 179 -25.66 16.75 14.06
N ALA A 180 -25.76 16.84 15.39
CA ALA A 180 -26.69 17.72 16.07
C ALA A 180 -26.47 19.20 15.76
N ALA A 181 -25.24 19.63 15.56
CA ALA A 181 -24.88 20.99 15.14
C ALA A 181 -25.07 21.24 13.63
N GLY A 182 -25.49 20.24 12.87
CA GLY A 182 -25.59 20.32 11.40
C GLY A 182 -24.21 20.50 10.72
N GLY A 183 -23.13 20.04 11.36
CA GLY A 183 -21.78 20.11 10.83
C GLY A 183 -21.53 19.13 9.68
N ALA A 184 -22.23 18.00 9.70
CA ALA A 184 -22.24 16.99 8.66
C ALA A 184 -23.50 16.12 8.79
N LYS A 185 -23.85 15.35 7.75
CA LYS A 185 -24.99 14.41 7.76
C LYS A 185 -24.67 13.12 8.52
N CYS A 186 -23.39 12.69 8.55
CA CYS A 186 -22.89 11.56 9.33
C CYS A 186 -21.59 11.89 10.06
N GLY A 187 -21.30 11.17 11.12
CA GLY A 187 -20.10 11.38 11.91
C GLY A 187 -18.86 10.93 11.16
N PHE A 188 -18.84 9.67 10.73
CA PHE A 188 -17.70 9.13 10.02
C PHE A 188 -18.07 8.03 9.01
N THR A 189 -17.14 7.79 8.10
CA THR A 189 -17.13 6.65 7.16
C THR A 189 -15.76 5.99 7.15
N THR A 190 -15.66 4.82 6.53
CA THR A 190 -14.38 4.09 6.43
C THR A 190 -14.20 3.54 5.02
N SER A 191 -13.02 3.69 4.47
CA SER A 191 -12.60 3.00 3.25
C SER A 191 -11.80 1.76 3.58
N TRP A 192 -11.75 0.78 2.67
CA TRP A 192 -11.07 -0.50 2.90
C TRP A 192 -11.52 -1.19 4.19
N PRO A 193 -12.81 -1.49 4.35
CA PRO A 193 -13.42 -1.79 5.66
C PRO A 193 -12.78 -2.98 6.39
N SER A 194 -12.41 -4.06 5.72
CA SER A 194 -11.68 -5.16 6.36
C SER A 194 -10.30 -4.70 6.86
N TRP A 195 -9.55 -4.02 6.00
CA TRP A 195 -8.19 -3.56 6.32
C TRP A 195 -8.17 -2.53 7.46
N THR A 196 -9.07 -1.56 7.43
CA THR A 196 -9.12 -0.49 8.45
C THR A 196 -9.76 -0.95 9.75
N MET A 197 -10.87 -1.71 9.67
CA MET A 197 -11.71 -2.03 10.85
C MET A 197 -11.42 -3.39 11.49
N LEU A 198 -10.69 -4.27 10.84
CA LEU A 198 -10.29 -5.55 11.43
C LEU A 198 -8.77 -5.74 11.37
N GLU A 199 -8.20 -5.80 10.19
CA GLU A 199 -6.78 -6.15 9.99
C GLU A 199 -5.82 -5.16 10.66
N ASN A 200 -6.20 -3.90 10.83
CA ASN A 200 -5.44 -2.89 11.57
C ASN A 200 -5.95 -2.65 12.99
N THR A 201 -7.27 -2.77 13.22
CA THR A 201 -7.82 -2.56 14.56
C THR A 201 -7.35 -3.65 15.53
N PHE A 202 -7.23 -4.90 15.12
CA PHE A 202 -6.71 -5.98 15.94
C PHE A 202 -5.27 -5.73 16.41
N PRO A 203 -4.27 -5.56 15.54
CA PRO A 203 -2.91 -5.29 15.97
C PRO A 203 -2.77 -3.97 16.76
N TRP A 204 -3.53 -2.93 16.41
CA TRP A 204 -3.55 -1.66 17.14
C TRP A 204 -3.95 -1.81 18.60
N HIS A 205 -4.73 -2.87 18.93
CA HIS A 205 -5.19 -3.23 20.28
C HIS A 205 -4.46 -4.43 20.86
N ASP A 206 -3.33 -4.86 20.25
CA ASP A 206 -2.56 -6.06 20.62
C ASP A 206 -3.41 -7.34 20.64
N GLN A 207 -4.34 -7.45 19.69
CA GLN A 207 -5.18 -8.63 19.52
C GLN A 207 -4.70 -9.48 18.34
N SER A 208 -4.73 -10.80 18.49
CA SER A 208 -4.38 -11.72 17.40
C SER A 208 -5.51 -11.79 16.37
N PHE A 209 -5.20 -11.53 15.11
CA PHE A 209 -6.14 -11.68 14.00
C PHE A 209 -6.34 -13.15 13.59
N ALA A 210 -5.25 -13.94 13.71
CA ALA A 210 -5.24 -15.37 13.43
C ALA A 210 -4.26 -16.11 14.33
N THR A 211 -4.37 -17.44 14.41
CA THR A 211 -3.40 -18.30 15.09
C THR A 211 -2.02 -18.26 14.45
N ASN A 212 -1.05 -18.97 14.99
CA ASN A 212 0.30 -19.10 14.44
C ASN A 212 0.96 -17.74 14.20
N GLN A 213 0.83 -16.80 15.18
CA GLN A 213 1.34 -15.43 15.05
C GLN A 213 0.86 -14.77 13.74
N ASN A 214 -0.44 -14.79 13.49
CA ASN A 214 -1.07 -14.32 12.24
C ASN A 214 -0.51 -15.04 10.99
N GLY A 215 -0.21 -16.34 11.09
CA GLY A 215 0.24 -17.19 10.00
C GLY A 215 1.75 -17.20 9.75
N TYR A 216 2.55 -16.50 10.57
CA TYR A 216 4.02 -16.49 10.38
C TYR A 216 4.70 -17.80 10.75
N THR A 217 4.11 -18.62 11.65
CA THR A 217 4.73 -19.83 12.17
C THR A 217 4.13 -21.13 11.64
N GLY A 218 3.15 -21.08 10.74
CA GLY A 218 2.57 -22.29 10.15
C GLY A 218 1.41 -22.01 9.20
N LEU A 219 1.12 -22.97 8.31
CA LEU A 219 0.03 -22.87 7.34
C LEU A 219 -1.32 -23.36 7.88
N ASP A 220 -1.34 -24.14 8.96
CA ASP A 220 -2.53 -24.62 9.67
C ASP A 220 -3.17 -23.52 10.53
N THR A 221 -3.21 -22.34 9.99
CA THR A 221 -3.67 -21.11 10.64
C THR A 221 -5.19 -21.00 10.62
N LYS A 222 -5.77 -20.42 11.68
CA LYS A 222 -7.22 -20.15 11.81
C LYS A 222 -7.44 -18.69 12.16
N LEU A 223 -8.49 -18.09 11.63
CA LEU A 223 -8.92 -16.74 11.97
C LEU A 223 -9.49 -16.69 13.40
N LEU A 224 -9.26 -15.55 14.08
CA LEU A 224 -9.71 -15.29 15.45
C LEU A 224 -10.61 -14.05 15.55
N ILE A 225 -11.05 -13.50 14.41
CA ILE A 225 -11.77 -12.22 14.34
C ILE A 225 -13.16 -12.25 14.97
N ASN A 226 -13.73 -13.43 15.20
CA ASN A 226 -15.02 -13.62 15.86
C ASN A 226 -14.92 -13.72 17.39
N GLY A 227 -13.75 -13.45 17.99
CA GLY A 227 -13.59 -13.31 19.43
C GLY A 227 -14.36 -12.10 19.99
N GLU A 228 -14.38 -11.98 21.33
CA GLU A 228 -15.11 -10.88 22.01
C GLU A 228 -14.75 -9.50 21.51
N PHE A 229 -13.46 -9.26 21.23
CA PHE A 229 -12.98 -7.98 20.72
C PHE A 229 -13.58 -7.65 19.35
N GLY A 230 -13.55 -8.60 18.40
CA GLY A 230 -14.10 -8.40 17.07
C GLY A 230 -15.60 -8.17 17.09
N VAL A 231 -16.34 -8.99 17.86
CA VAL A 231 -17.80 -8.85 18.01
C VAL A 231 -18.17 -7.52 18.65
N LYS A 232 -17.44 -7.08 19.69
CA LYS A 232 -17.62 -5.75 20.29
C LYS A 232 -17.40 -4.64 19.26
N HIS A 233 -16.29 -4.71 18.51
CA HIS A 233 -15.93 -3.64 17.57
C HIS A 233 -16.91 -3.55 16.40
N ILE A 234 -17.17 -4.65 15.71
CA ILE A 234 -18.11 -4.67 14.58
C ILE A 234 -19.56 -4.41 15.03
N GLY A 235 -19.94 -4.93 16.21
CA GLY A 235 -21.26 -4.65 16.80
C GLY A 235 -21.47 -3.17 17.09
N GLN A 236 -20.44 -2.48 17.58
CA GLN A 236 -20.53 -1.02 17.80
C GLN A 236 -20.63 -0.25 16.46
N LEU A 237 -19.89 -0.67 15.44
CA LEU A 237 -20.03 -0.05 14.09
C LEU A 237 -21.42 -0.27 13.52
N ALA A 238 -22.00 -1.47 13.69
CA ALA A 238 -23.36 -1.77 13.24
C ALA A 238 -24.41 -0.93 13.99
N ALA A 239 -24.26 -0.75 15.30
CA ALA A 239 -25.12 0.13 16.07
C ALA A 239 -25.02 1.58 15.57
N TRP A 240 -23.82 2.07 15.35
CA TRP A 240 -23.61 3.42 14.79
C TRP A 240 -24.09 3.58 13.36
N GLN A 241 -24.03 2.52 12.55
CA GLN A 241 -24.64 2.52 11.21
C GLN A 241 -26.16 2.70 11.30
N LYS A 242 -26.82 1.98 12.22
CA LYS A 242 -28.26 2.12 12.47
C LYS A 242 -28.64 3.52 12.96
N ASP A 243 -27.78 4.12 13.80
CA ASP A 243 -28.01 5.44 14.40
C ASP A 243 -27.57 6.62 13.48
N GLY A 244 -27.05 6.35 12.28
CA GLY A 244 -26.55 7.39 11.36
C GLY A 244 -25.22 8.05 11.79
N VAL A 245 -24.59 7.54 12.84
CA VAL A 245 -23.26 8.01 13.32
C VAL A 245 -22.14 7.54 12.39
N TYR A 246 -22.17 6.26 12.02
CA TYR A 246 -21.32 5.65 11.00
C TYR A 246 -22.11 5.53 9.70
N SER A 247 -21.46 5.75 8.57
CA SER A 247 -22.08 5.55 7.25
C SER A 247 -21.22 4.65 6.39
N TYR A 248 -21.54 3.37 6.33
CA TYR A 248 -20.92 2.44 5.38
C TYR A 248 -21.14 2.93 3.94
N GLY A 249 -20.10 2.90 3.13
CA GLY A 249 -20.15 3.46 1.76
C GLY A 249 -19.65 2.49 0.69
N GLY A 250 -19.39 1.23 1.02
CA GLY A 250 -18.86 0.25 0.08
C GLY A 250 -17.41 -0.14 0.39
N ARG A 251 -16.80 -0.86 -0.55
CA ARG A 251 -15.44 -1.41 -0.44
C ARG A 251 -14.39 -0.46 -0.99
N MET A 252 -13.12 -0.78 -0.77
CA MET A 252 -11.97 0.00 -1.26
C MET A 252 -12.12 1.50 -0.96
N GLY A 253 -11.93 2.37 -1.93
CA GLY A 253 -12.09 3.82 -1.84
C GLY A 253 -13.49 4.35 -2.16
N GLN A 254 -14.49 3.49 -2.34
CA GLN A 254 -15.87 3.91 -2.64
C GLN A 254 -16.47 4.89 -1.63
N PRO A 255 -16.16 4.83 -0.32
CA PRO A 255 -16.68 5.78 0.66
C PRO A 255 -16.02 7.17 0.63
N ASP A 256 -14.87 7.35 -0.02
CA ASP A 256 -14.11 8.60 -0.02
C ASP A 256 -14.96 9.84 -0.38
N PRO A 257 -15.88 9.79 -1.37
CA PRO A 257 -16.75 10.90 -1.70
C PRO A 257 -17.60 11.42 -0.54
N LYS A 258 -17.99 10.56 0.43
CA LYS A 258 -18.76 10.99 1.61
C LYS A 258 -17.98 12.00 2.46
N PHE A 259 -16.66 11.84 2.56
CA PHE A 259 -15.80 12.80 3.26
C PHE A 259 -15.46 13.99 2.36
N ILE A 260 -15.07 13.72 1.11
CA ILE A 260 -14.66 14.77 0.16
C ILE A 260 -15.77 15.80 -0.06
N ASN A 261 -17.03 15.38 -0.09
CA ASN A 261 -18.19 16.23 -0.25
C ASN A 261 -18.70 16.85 1.08
N GLY A 262 -18.10 16.46 2.22
CA GLY A 262 -18.51 16.94 3.54
C GLY A 262 -19.78 16.27 4.08
N ASP A 263 -20.28 15.17 3.47
CA ASP A 263 -21.41 14.42 4.00
C ASP A 263 -21.09 13.77 5.34
N CYS A 264 -19.86 13.22 5.50
CA CYS A 264 -19.34 12.73 6.77
C CYS A 264 -18.19 13.63 7.26
N ALA A 265 -18.16 13.91 8.56
CA ALA A 265 -17.16 14.78 9.18
C ALA A 265 -15.79 14.14 9.34
N MET A 266 -15.72 12.81 9.38
CA MET A 266 -14.49 12.04 9.55
C MET A 266 -14.45 10.87 8.57
N LEU A 267 -13.22 10.45 8.24
CA LEU A 267 -12.94 9.30 7.39
C LEU A 267 -11.76 8.52 7.97
N ILE A 268 -11.86 7.20 8.03
CA ILE A 268 -10.69 6.33 8.25
C ILE A 268 -10.27 5.76 6.91
N GLN A 269 -9.06 6.09 6.48
CA GLN A 269 -8.54 5.75 5.15
C GLN A 269 -7.01 5.66 5.19
N SER A 270 -6.43 5.07 4.17
CA SER A 270 -4.99 5.03 3.93
C SER A 270 -4.35 6.43 3.94
N SER A 271 -3.13 6.54 4.47
CA SER A 271 -2.31 7.75 4.34
C SER A 271 -2.01 8.14 2.88
N ALA A 272 -2.15 7.21 1.95
CA ALA A 272 -1.91 7.39 0.52
C ALA A 272 -2.79 8.45 -0.16
N VAL A 273 -3.93 8.82 0.46
CA VAL A 273 -4.83 9.82 -0.11
C VAL A 273 -4.46 11.26 0.27
N ILE A 274 -3.47 11.47 1.15
CA ILE A 274 -3.03 12.80 1.60
C ILE A 274 -2.71 13.72 0.42
N GLY A 275 -1.93 13.23 -0.56
CA GLY A 275 -1.55 14.01 -1.75
C GLY A 275 -2.75 14.41 -2.59
N GLY A 276 -3.75 13.52 -2.72
CA GLY A 276 -5.01 13.80 -3.37
C GLY A 276 -5.87 14.80 -2.59
N PHE A 277 -5.98 14.63 -1.31
CA PHE A 277 -6.77 15.52 -0.43
C PHE A 277 -6.23 16.94 -0.38
N LYS A 278 -4.91 17.13 -0.38
CA LYS A 278 -4.29 18.46 -0.50
C LYS A 278 -4.74 19.23 -1.74
N LYS A 279 -5.09 18.52 -2.83
CA LYS A 279 -5.53 19.13 -4.09
C LYS A 279 -7.05 19.23 -4.20
N SER A 280 -7.80 18.28 -3.64
CA SER A 280 -9.23 18.11 -3.91
C SER A 280 -10.15 18.65 -2.81
N LEU A 281 -9.75 18.61 -1.53
CA LEU A 281 -10.61 19.06 -0.43
C LEU A 281 -10.79 20.57 -0.44
N LYS A 282 -12.03 21.01 -0.26
CA LYS A 282 -12.43 22.43 -0.26
C LYS A 282 -12.54 23.03 1.15
N PHE A 283 -12.30 22.23 2.19
CA PHE A 283 -12.37 22.61 3.58
C PHE A 283 -11.08 22.28 4.32
N ALA A 284 -10.83 22.96 5.43
CA ALA A 284 -9.70 22.70 6.30
C ALA A 284 -9.88 21.34 6.99
N TRP A 285 -8.83 20.53 6.99
CA TRP A 285 -8.83 19.18 7.53
C TRP A 285 -7.59 18.89 8.36
N GLY A 286 -7.65 17.84 9.13
CA GLY A 286 -6.53 17.33 9.92
C GLY A 286 -6.52 15.81 9.94
N THR A 287 -5.48 15.24 10.53
CA THR A 287 -5.34 13.80 10.71
C THR A 287 -5.11 13.42 12.16
N GLY A 288 -5.39 12.18 12.48
CA GLY A 288 -5.07 11.54 13.74
C GLY A 288 -4.79 10.06 13.57
N PRO A 289 -4.16 9.43 14.56
CA PRO A 289 -4.01 7.99 14.57
C PRO A 289 -5.37 7.29 14.62
N LEU A 290 -5.37 5.98 14.34
CA LEU A 290 -6.54 5.15 14.55
C LEU A 290 -7.06 5.32 15.99
N PRO A 291 -8.38 5.44 16.19
CA PRO A 291 -8.96 5.49 17.52
C PRO A 291 -8.71 4.19 18.29
N HIS A 292 -8.62 4.28 19.62
CA HIS A 292 -8.36 3.15 20.50
C HIS A 292 -9.51 2.93 21.49
N TRP A 293 -9.81 1.67 21.85
CA TRP A 293 -10.86 1.38 22.82
C TRP A 293 -10.46 1.68 24.28
N GLY A 294 -9.17 1.95 24.55
CA GLY A 294 -8.66 2.10 25.90
C GLY A 294 -8.53 0.75 26.64
N PRO A 295 -8.32 0.78 27.95
CA PRO A 295 -8.21 -0.43 28.77
C PRO A 295 -9.42 -1.36 28.61
N PRO A 296 -9.26 -2.67 28.64
CA PRO A 296 -8.04 -3.40 29.00
C PRO A 296 -7.04 -3.60 27.82
N TYR A 297 -7.32 -3.07 26.63
CA TYR A 297 -6.50 -3.28 25.45
C TYR A 297 -5.21 -2.44 25.51
N LYS A 298 -4.12 -3.00 25.02
CA LYS A 298 -2.82 -2.32 24.93
C LYS A 298 -2.65 -1.69 23.56
N LYS A 299 -2.18 -0.45 23.50
CA LYS A 299 -1.86 0.21 22.26
C LYS A 299 -0.55 -0.36 21.70
N GLN A 300 -0.58 -0.78 20.44
CA GLN A 300 0.54 -1.31 19.68
C GLN A 300 0.68 -0.62 18.32
N ASN A 301 1.57 -1.10 17.46
CA ASN A 301 1.66 -0.62 16.10
C ASN A 301 0.43 -1.04 15.27
N ALA A 302 0.04 -0.18 14.36
CA ALA A 302 -0.72 -0.60 13.19
C ALA A 302 0.15 -1.51 12.29
N VAL A 303 -0.45 -2.21 11.34
CA VAL A 303 0.28 -2.92 10.28
C VAL A 303 0.25 -2.15 8.98
N VAL A 304 1.30 -2.29 8.19
CA VAL A 304 1.34 -1.67 6.87
C VAL A 304 0.32 -2.31 5.94
N GLY A 305 -0.21 -1.50 5.04
CA GLY A 305 -0.94 -1.94 3.86
C GLY A 305 -0.31 -1.34 2.61
N GLY A 306 -1.06 -1.41 1.51
CA GLY A 306 -0.56 -1.03 0.20
C GLY A 306 0.07 -2.19 -0.52
N ALA A 307 1.18 -1.98 -1.24
CA ALA A 307 1.74 -3.03 -2.09
C ALA A 307 3.26 -2.96 -2.22
N THR A 308 3.81 -4.07 -2.70
CA THR A 308 5.22 -4.19 -3.08
C THR A 308 5.34 -4.64 -4.52
N LEU A 309 6.52 -4.45 -5.10
CA LEU A 309 6.84 -4.90 -6.45
C LEU A 309 7.54 -6.26 -6.39
N TRP A 310 6.93 -7.23 -7.04
CA TRP A 310 7.43 -8.60 -7.14
C TRP A 310 8.03 -8.82 -8.51
N VAL A 311 9.21 -9.44 -8.56
CA VAL A 311 9.86 -9.82 -9.82
C VAL A 311 9.40 -11.21 -10.20
N MET A 312 8.93 -11.36 -11.44
CA MET A 312 8.43 -12.63 -11.94
C MET A 312 9.57 -13.44 -12.58
N LYS A 313 9.56 -14.77 -12.36
CA LYS A 313 10.46 -15.70 -13.04
C LYS A 313 10.11 -15.85 -14.53
N GLY A 314 11.06 -16.36 -15.29
CA GLY A 314 10.86 -16.69 -16.71
C GLY A 314 11.25 -15.57 -17.67
N GLN A 315 11.92 -14.53 -17.17
CA GLN A 315 12.42 -13.43 -18.00
C GLN A 315 13.82 -13.71 -18.53
N LYS A 316 14.25 -12.98 -19.55
CA LYS A 316 15.60 -13.06 -20.10
C LYS A 316 16.63 -12.45 -19.15
N PRO A 317 17.89 -12.91 -19.14
CA PRO A 317 18.92 -12.31 -18.28
C PRO A 317 19.10 -10.81 -18.45
N ALA A 318 18.99 -10.29 -19.68
CA ALA A 318 19.08 -8.85 -19.94
C ALA A 318 17.94 -8.04 -19.30
N ASP A 319 16.73 -8.63 -19.27
CA ASP A 319 15.55 -7.99 -18.69
C ASP A 319 15.72 -7.84 -17.16
N TYR A 320 16.27 -8.87 -16.50
CA TYR A 320 16.55 -8.84 -15.06
C TYR A 320 17.50 -7.72 -14.65
N LYS A 321 18.47 -7.35 -15.51
CA LYS A 321 19.34 -6.20 -15.27
C LYS A 321 18.55 -4.90 -15.22
N GLY A 322 17.62 -4.71 -16.16
CA GLY A 322 16.74 -3.53 -16.19
C GLY A 322 15.79 -3.49 -15.01
N VAL A 323 15.20 -4.65 -14.65
CA VAL A 323 14.37 -4.78 -13.45
C VAL A 323 15.14 -4.36 -12.20
N ALA A 324 16.36 -4.87 -12.00
CA ALA A 324 17.18 -4.56 -10.84
C ALA A 324 17.56 -3.08 -10.76
N GLN A 325 17.87 -2.44 -11.90
CA GLN A 325 18.15 -0.99 -11.95
C GLN A 325 16.91 -0.17 -11.59
N PHE A 326 15.73 -0.53 -12.08
CA PHE A 326 14.49 0.14 -11.69
C PHE A 326 14.18 -0.03 -10.19
N MET A 327 14.35 -1.22 -9.64
CA MET A 327 14.18 -1.48 -8.20
C MET A 327 15.14 -0.66 -7.35
N LYS A 328 16.41 -0.53 -7.78
CA LYS A 328 17.37 0.34 -7.12
C LYS A 328 16.92 1.81 -7.17
N PHE A 329 16.52 2.29 -8.35
CA PHE A 329 16.09 3.67 -8.56
C PHE A 329 14.94 4.06 -7.61
N ILE A 330 13.90 3.23 -7.49
CA ILE A 330 12.78 3.53 -6.60
C ILE A 330 13.15 3.46 -5.10
N ALA A 331 14.23 2.78 -4.74
CA ALA A 331 14.73 2.69 -3.38
C ALA A 331 15.68 3.84 -2.99
N GLU A 332 16.11 4.66 -3.95
CA GLU A 332 16.97 5.81 -3.67
C GLU A 332 16.26 6.82 -2.76
N PRO A 333 16.97 7.38 -1.74
CA PRO A 333 16.33 8.26 -0.75
C PRO A 333 15.58 9.45 -1.34
N HIS A 334 16.11 10.07 -2.41
CA HIS A 334 15.44 11.20 -3.06
C HIS A 334 14.14 10.79 -3.76
N GLN A 335 14.07 9.59 -4.35
CA GLN A 335 12.85 9.06 -4.94
C GLN A 335 11.82 8.71 -3.87
N GLN A 336 12.26 8.14 -2.75
CA GLN A 336 11.40 7.86 -1.61
C GLN A 336 10.82 9.14 -0.99
N MET A 337 11.61 10.20 -0.89
CA MET A 337 11.14 11.51 -0.44
C MET A 337 10.11 12.11 -1.41
N TRP A 338 10.42 12.11 -2.71
CA TRP A 338 9.51 12.60 -3.73
C TRP A 338 8.18 11.84 -3.73
N TRP A 339 8.23 10.50 -3.66
CA TRP A 339 7.06 9.64 -3.61
C TRP A 339 6.20 9.93 -2.37
N HIS A 340 6.82 10.01 -1.19
CA HIS A 340 6.14 10.35 0.06
C HIS A 340 5.44 11.72 0.00
N VAL A 341 6.17 12.74 -0.40
CA VAL A 341 5.66 14.13 -0.45
C VAL A 341 4.49 14.25 -1.43
N THR A 342 4.59 13.57 -2.57
CA THR A 342 3.58 13.67 -3.63
C THR A 342 2.32 12.88 -3.31
N THR A 343 2.44 11.73 -2.65
CA THR A 343 1.33 10.78 -2.46
C THR A 343 0.80 10.73 -1.03
N GLY A 344 1.68 10.72 -0.03
CA GLY A 344 1.39 10.39 1.36
C GLY A 344 1.66 8.92 1.72
N TYR A 345 2.11 8.10 0.78
CA TYR A 345 2.69 6.80 1.11
C TYR A 345 3.91 6.97 2.02
N LEU A 346 4.20 5.96 2.82
CA LEU A 346 5.35 5.98 3.73
C LEU A 346 6.68 6.02 2.95
N PRO A 347 7.66 6.83 3.38
CA PRO A 347 9.04 6.61 2.96
C PRO A 347 9.50 5.29 3.56
N ILE A 348 10.09 4.41 2.75
CA ILE A 348 10.41 3.04 3.16
C ILE A 348 11.82 2.89 3.75
N THR A 349 12.64 3.95 3.74
CA THR A 349 14.00 3.94 4.26
C THR A 349 14.19 4.95 5.40
N GLN A 350 15.04 4.60 6.36
CA GLN A 350 15.41 5.49 7.48
C GLN A 350 16.12 6.75 6.99
N THR A 351 16.97 6.61 5.96
CA THR A 351 17.66 7.75 5.34
C THR A 351 16.67 8.75 4.75
N ALA A 352 15.65 8.30 4.04
CA ALA A 352 14.60 9.19 3.50
C ALA A 352 13.84 9.90 4.64
N ILE A 353 13.49 9.18 5.71
CA ILE A 353 12.82 9.77 6.88
C ILE A 353 13.70 10.85 7.52
N LYS A 354 14.96 10.57 7.80
CA LYS A 354 15.91 11.52 8.39
C LYS A 354 16.07 12.78 7.52
N ASN A 355 16.15 12.62 6.20
CA ASN A 355 16.25 13.74 5.27
C ASN A 355 14.99 14.61 5.27
N LEU A 356 13.80 14.00 5.34
CA LEU A 356 12.53 14.73 5.49
C LEU A 356 12.45 15.49 6.83
N GLU A 357 12.93 14.89 7.92
CA GLU A 357 12.99 15.53 9.23
C GLU A 357 13.99 16.71 9.22
N ALA A 358 15.20 16.51 8.69
CA ALA A 358 16.21 17.55 8.57
C ALA A 358 15.74 18.74 7.70
N GLY A 359 14.93 18.49 6.69
CA GLY A 359 14.26 19.49 5.86
C GLY A 359 13.01 20.13 6.50
N TYR A 360 12.72 19.82 7.76
CA TYR A 360 11.52 20.27 8.48
C TYR A 360 10.20 19.93 7.79
N HIS A 361 10.20 18.86 6.96
CA HIS A 361 9.02 18.48 6.17
C HIS A 361 7.82 18.16 7.09
N PHE A 362 7.99 17.28 8.06
CA PHE A 362 6.91 16.86 8.96
C PHE A 362 6.43 17.97 9.91
N LYS A 363 7.30 18.95 10.22
CA LYS A 363 6.88 20.14 10.98
C LYS A 363 5.92 21.01 10.16
N LYS A 364 6.14 21.10 8.85
CA LYS A 364 5.28 21.86 7.93
C LYS A 364 4.05 21.06 7.47
N ASN A 365 4.13 19.73 7.49
CA ASN A 365 3.11 18.78 7.01
C ASN A 365 2.86 17.70 8.08
N PRO A 366 2.32 18.07 9.26
CA PRO A 366 2.15 17.13 10.37
C PRO A 366 1.21 15.96 10.03
N GLU A 367 0.30 16.13 9.08
CA GLU A 367 -0.60 15.10 8.59
C GLU A 367 0.16 13.91 7.98
N GLN A 368 1.33 14.12 7.40
CA GLN A 368 2.16 13.05 6.82
C GLN A 368 2.98 12.29 7.88
N TRP A 369 3.15 12.86 9.09
CA TRP A 369 3.79 12.15 10.19
C TRP A 369 2.87 11.12 10.85
N THR A 370 1.54 11.32 10.82
CA THR A 370 0.56 10.48 11.55
C THR A 370 0.74 9.00 11.27
N ALA A 371 0.89 8.63 9.99
CA ALA A 371 1.05 7.24 9.58
C ALA A 371 2.37 6.62 10.07
N LEU A 372 3.49 7.36 10.01
CA LEU A 372 4.79 6.92 10.54
C LEU A 372 4.74 6.74 12.06
N GLY A 373 4.10 7.69 12.77
CA GLY A 373 3.96 7.64 14.22
C GLY A 373 3.24 6.38 14.72
N GLN A 374 2.29 5.84 13.95
CA GLN A 374 1.60 4.59 14.29
C GLN A 374 2.46 3.33 14.15
N LEU A 375 3.58 3.43 13.47
CA LEU A 375 4.50 2.32 13.18
C LEU A 375 5.80 2.42 13.97
N SER A 376 5.96 3.45 14.82
CA SER A 376 7.23 3.76 15.51
C SER A 376 7.53 2.88 16.72
N GLY A 377 6.56 2.13 17.22
CA GLY A 377 6.72 1.21 18.33
C GLY A 377 7.49 -0.07 17.93
N LYS A 378 7.85 -0.87 18.93
CA LYS A 378 8.40 -2.22 18.69
C LYS A 378 7.26 -3.16 18.29
N PRO A 379 7.31 -3.80 17.11
CA PRO A 379 6.28 -4.75 16.70
C PRO A 379 6.21 -5.94 17.66
N THR A 380 4.98 -6.43 17.89
CA THR A 380 4.71 -7.71 18.57
C THR A 380 4.33 -8.79 17.54
N ALA A 381 4.13 -10.01 17.99
CA ALA A 381 3.59 -11.09 17.15
C ALA A 381 2.23 -10.72 16.51
N ASN A 382 1.45 -9.84 17.17
CA ASN A 382 0.16 -9.38 16.66
C ASN A 382 0.26 -8.24 15.66
N SER A 383 1.36 -7.45 15.66
CA SER A 383 1.52 -6.24 14.87
C SER A 383 2.63 -6.28 13.82
N GLN A 384 3.19 -7.45 13.53
CA GLN A 384 4.19 -7.60 12.46
C GLN A 384 3.59 -7.77 11.07
N GLY A 385 2.28 -8.04 10.95
CA GLY A 385 1.55 -8.26 9.72
C GLY A 385 0.70 -9.52 9.71
N HIS A 386 0.23 -9.92 8.52
CA HIS A 386 -0.60 -11.10 8.31
C HIS A 386 -0.01 -11.98 7.20
N ARG A 387 0.25 -13.28 7.48
CA ARG A 387 0.82 -14.27 6.57
C ARG A 387 -0.18 -15.37 6.23
N LEU A 388 -1.32 -14.98 5.69
CA LEU A 388 -2.43 -15.87 5.39
C LEU A 388 -2.44 -16.23 3.91
N GLY A 389 -2.56 -17.51 3.60
CA GLY A 389 -2.71 -17.98 2.23
C GLY A 389 -4.04 -17.56 1.62
N ASN A 390 -4.04 -17.19 0.34
CA ASN A 390 -5.23 -16.69 -0.37
C ASN A 390 -5.99 -15.59 0.41
N PHE A 391 -5.27 -14.75 1.14
CA PHE A 391 -5.87 -13.75 2.02
C PHE A 391 -6.74 -12.72 1.27
N ALA A 392 -6.47 -12.47 -0.01
CA ALA A 392 -7.35 -11.66 -0.84
C ALA A 392 -8.80 -12.19 -0.86
N GLN A 393 -8.97 -13.51 -1.04
CA GLN A 393 -10.29 -14.14 -1.01
C GLN A 393 -10.93 -14.13 0.39
N ILE A 394 -10.10 -14.29 1.43
CA ILE A 394 -10.54 -14.17 2.82
C ILE A 394 -11.05 -12.76 3.12
N ARG A 395 -10.32 -11.72 2.66
CA ARG A 395 -10.75 -10.31 2.80
C ARG A 395 -12.11 -10.09 2.13
N GLU A 396 -12.33 -10.60 0.93
CA GLU A 396 -13.63 -10.54 0.25
C GLU A 396 -14.74 -11.21 1.04
N ALA A 397 -14.48 -12.39 1.63
CA ALA A 397 -15.44 -13.08 2.47
C ALA A 397 -15.78 -12.28 3.74
N ILE A 398 -14.76 -11.70 4.39
CA ILE A 398 -14.93 -10.83 5.55
C ILE A 398 -15.77 -9.60 5.18
N GLU A 399 -15.45 -8.90 4.10
CA GLU A 399 -16.18 -7.71 3.66
C GLU A 399 -17.64 -8.03 3.33
N GLY A 400 -17.92 -9.16 2.67
CA GLY A 400 -19.30 -9.59 2.39
C GLY A 400 -20.11 -9.87 3.66
N GLU A 401 -19.51 -10.42 4.70
CA GLU A 401 -20.20 -10.63 5.96
C GLU A 401 -20.35 -9.33 6.79
N MET A 402 -19.36 -8.43 6.73
CA MET A 402 -19.50 -7.08 7.31
C MET A 402 -20.65 -6.31 6.64
N GLU A 403 -20.83 -6.42 5.33
CA GLU A 403 -21.95 -5.83 4.60
C GLU A 403 -23.30 -6.38 5.09
N ASN A 404 -23.39 -7.69 5.34
CA ASN A 404 -24.61 -8.30 5.89
C ASN A 404 -24.91 -7.75 7.31
N VAL A 405 -23.88 -7.54 8.11
CA VAL A 405 -24.02 -6.97 9.47
C VAL A 405 -24.46 -5.50 9.39
N PHE A 406 -23.83 -4.68 8.56
CA PHE A 406 -24.18 -3.26 8.42
C PHE A 406 -25.55 -3.03 7.78
N ALA A 407 -25.99 -3.96 6.95
CA ALA A 407 -27.34 -3.97 6.40
C ALA A 407 -28.41 -4.51 7.40
N GLY A 408 -28.02 -4.90 8.62
CA GLY A 408 -28.91 -5.44 9.64
C GLY A 408 -29.46 -6.85 9.34
N LYS A 409 -28.86 -7.56 8.38
CA LYS A 409 -29.26 -8.94 8.01
C LYS A 409 -28.71 -9.99 8.98
N LYS A 410 -27.59 -9.66 9.65
CA LYS A 410 -26.91 -10.50 10.65
C LYS A 410 -26.46 -9.67 11.85
N THR A 411 -26.38 -10.28 12.99
CA THR A 411 -25.64 -9.73 14.13
C THR A 411 -24.13 -9.76 13.84
N ALA A 412 -23.36 -8.98 14.58
CA ALA A 412 -21.89 -9.01 14.46
C ALA A 412 -21.31 -10.41 14.74
N ARG A 413 -21.89 -11.15 15.70
CA ARG A 413 -21.51 -12.53 16.00
C ARG A 413 -21.74 -13.44 14.80
N GLU A 414 -22.95 -13.48 14.26
CA GLU A 414 -23.30 -14.33 13.11
C GLU A 414 -22.47 -14.01 11.87
N GLY A 415 -22.25 -12.71 11.59
CA GLY A 415 -21.43 -12.29 10.44
C GLY A 415 -19.98 -12.71 10.59
N LEU A 416 -19.37 -12.46 11.76
CA LEU A 416 -17.96 -12.83 12.00
C LEU A 416 -17.76 -14.34 12.08
N ASP A 417 -18.71 -15.10 12.65
CA ASP A 417 -18.65 -16.57 12.65
C ASP A 417 -18.70 -17.12 11.22
N ALA A 418 -19.56 -16.57 10.37
CA ALA A 418 -19.62 -16.96 8.97
C ALA A 418 -18.35 -16.58 8.19
N ALA A 419 -17.77 -15.39 8.44
CA ALA A 419 -16.52 -14.96 7.85
C ALA A 419 -15.36 -15.89 8.25
N VAL A 420 -15.29 -16.26 9.55
CA VAL A 420 -14.27 -17.20 10.08
C VAL A 420 -14.42 -18.58 9.46
N ALA A 421 -15.65 -19.10 9.34
CA ALA A 421 -15.87 -20.40 8.70
C ALA A 421 -15.36 -20.43 7.26
N LYS A 422 -15.80 -19.46 6.43
CA LYS A 422 -15.35 -19.33 5.03
C LYS A 422 -13.84 -19.13 4.91
N GLY A 423 -13.29 -18.24 5.75
CA GLY A 423 -11.86 -17.94 5.73
C GLY A 423 -11.01 -19.13 6.15
N ASN A 424 -11.45 -19.91 7.12
CA ASN A 424 -10.76 -21.12 7.56
C ASN A 424 -10.80 -22.24 6.50
N ASP A 425 -11.88 -22.37 5.74
CA ASP A 425 -11.94 -23.30 4.60
C ASP A 425 -10.91 -22.91 3.54
N ILE A 426 -10.81 -21.62 3.17
CA ILE A 426 -9.79 -21.11 2.23
C ILE A 426 -8.37 -21.38 2.76
N LEU A 427 -8.11 -21.15 4.05
CA LEU A 427 -6.80 -21.42 4.65
C LEU A 427 -6.46 -22.92 4.64
N LYS A 428 -7.41 -23.78 4.92
CA LYS A 428 -7.26 -25.23 4.89
C LYS A 428 -6.93 -25.74 3.48
N GLU A 429 -7.63 -25.24 2.46
CA GLU A 429 -7.35 -25.59 1.06
C GLU A 429 -5.96 -25.09 0.65
N PHE A 430 -5.59 -23.87 1.02
CA PHE A 430 -4.26 -23.34 0.73
C PHE A 430 -3.15 -24.16 1.42
N ALA A 431 -3.33 -24.52 2.69
CA ALA A 431 -2.39 -25.34 3.42
C ALA A 431 -2.24 -26.73 2.79
N ALA A 432 -3.34 -27.36 2.34
CA ALA A 432 -3.31 -28.65 1.67
C ALA A 432 -2.54 -28.60 0.33
N ALA A 433 -2.71 -27.52 -0.42
CA ALA A 433 -2.04 -27.32 -1.73
C ALA A 433 -0.55 -26.95 -1.59
N ASN A 434 -0.08 -26.54 -0.42
CA ASN A 434 1.29 -26.07 -0.18
C ASN A 434 2.02 -26.89 0.90
N LYS A 435 1.55 -28.08 1.21
CA LYS A 435 2.31 -29.05 2.04
C LYS A 435 3.59 -29.44 1.30
N PRO A 436 4.74 -29.52 2.02
CA PRO A 436 6.01 -29.95 1.44
C PRO A 436 5.96 -31.40 0.93
#